data_13d7f1e686d8006332105f40cfaa9f4e
#
_entry.id   13d7f1e686d8006332105f40cfaa9f4e
#
_cell.length_a   1.000
_cell.length_b   1.000
_cell.length_c   1.000
_cell.angle_alpha   90.00
_cell.angle_beta   90.00
_cell.angle_gamma   90.00
#
_symmetry.space_group_name_H-M   'P 1'
#
loop_
_entity.id
_entity.type
_entity.pdbx_description
1 polymer ?
#
loop_
_entity_poly.entity_id
_entity_poly.type
_entity_poly.pdbx_seq_one_letter_code
_entity_poly.pdbx_strand_id
1 'polypeptide(L)'
;MDKRYQHQDHEQEIYDLWEKSNSFNPDSDNQPAKQNKNDSKPFCILMPPPNANDPLHIGHAMFATLEDILVRYHRMLGDDTLWLPGTDHAGIETQFVFEKKLKKKGQSRFDFDRETLYQMIWDYVQENSDVAVNQLKKLGASADWSRFKFMLDKDIVKIVTQTFQELADQKLVYRDVKLVNYCTHCGTGFSELEINHKEQKSPLYYMKYGPFTLATTRPETKFGDTAIAVHPDDKRYQEYIGQEVEVEGLNGLFKLKVIADEYVDPEFGTGVVKITPAHDFNDFEVWQRHQDEIPGPKQIIDYRGHMTAEAGPYAGMYLKKARQEIVKDMQEKGLMVKIDEDYKHSIGTCYRCGTVIEPLPLPQFFIEVKPLTEKALQALDEGKVKVHGAGHDKILKHWLENLHDWNISRQIVWGIRMPVWYSTDNSNIHVVFIKNNERIEGTLKELLNLYEGKYSLDEIEKGLQELRAPVNIKYIISPTSPGENYLQETDTFDTWFSSAQWPYTTLQTGQLNDFSRFYPTNVMETGYDILPFWVMRMLMMGLNKTNDVPFKNVYLHGLIRDAKGQKMSKSKGNTINPLEKIEQYGADALRMALVIRSSAGLDKSVGDGDFKATRNFTNKLWNATRFILM
;
A
#
# COMPACT_ATOMS: atom_id res chain seq x y z
N MET A 1 -43.09 7.94 28.17
CA MET A 1 -42.17 7.04 27.42
C MET A 1 -43.00 5.94 26.76
N ASP A 2 -42.75 5.67 25.49
CA ASP A 2 -43.45 4.61 24.74
C ASP A 2 -43.12 3.21 25.23
N LYS A 3 -43.99 2.23 24.91
CA LYS A 3 -43.74 0.83 25.31
C LYS A 3 -42.53 0.19 24.63
N ARG A 4 -42.12 0.71 23.47
CA ARG A 4 -40.96 0.24 22.71
C ARG A 4 -40.02 1.38 22.49
N TYR A 5 -38.72 1.08 22.59
CA TYR A 5 -37.68 2.00 22.16
C TYR A 5 -37.69 2.14 20.63
N GLN A 6 -37.92 3.35 20.15
CA GLN A 6 -37.86 3.71 18.73
C GLN A 6 -36.60 4.55 18.53
N HIS A 7 -35.54 3.92 18.10
CA HIS A 7 -34.23 4.57 17.94
C HIS A 7 -34.27 5.77 16.98
N GLN A 8 -35.12 5.67 15.95
CA GLN A 8 -35.30 6.72 14.92
C GLN A 8 -35.80 8.05 15.50
N ASP A 9 -36.56 7.99 16.61
CA ASP A 9 -37.11 9.19 17.26
C ASP A 9 -36.12 9.89 18.18
N HIS A 10 -34.98 9.26 18.51
CA HIS A 10 -34.10 9.73 19.58
C HIS A 10 -32.63 9.88 19.17
N GLU A 11 -32.08 8.95 18.36
CA GLU A 11 -30.63 8.87 18.12
C GLU A 11 -30.08 10.16 17.49
N GLN A 12 -30.75 10.71 16.48
CA GLN A 12 -30.30 11.93 15.82
C GLN A 12 -30.40 13.16 16.72
N GLU A 13 -31.50 13.31 17.47
CA GLU A 13 -31.71 14.42 18.40
C GLU A 13 -30.64 14.42 19.49
N ILE A 14 -30.31 13.26 20.05
CA ILE A 14 -29.27 13.10 21.08
C ILE A 14 -27.89 13.45 20.48
N TYR A 15 -27.59 12.99 19.27
CA TYR A 15 -26.32 13.29 18.63
C TYR A 15 -26.16 14.80 18.35
N ASP A 16 -27.19 15.45 17.85
CA ASP A 16 -27.22 16.90 17.63
C ASP A 16 -27.03 17.69 18.93
N LEU A 17 -27.60 17.19 20.04
CA LEU A 17 -27.39 17.78 21.36
C LEU A 17 -25.92 17.70 21.79
N TRP A 18 -25.28 16.55 21.58
CA TRP A 18 -23.85 16.38 21.87
C TRP A 18 -22.96 17.30 21.04
N GLU A 19 -23.21 17.41 19.75
CA GLU A 19 -22.45 18.34 18.89
C GLU A 19 -22.65 19.80 19.32
N LYS A 20 -23.88 20.22 19.54
CA LYS A 20 -24.20 21.61 19.98
C LYS A 20 -23.59 21.93 21.34
N SER A 21 -23.49 20.97 22.23
CA SER A 21 -22.87 21.16 23.55
C SER A 21 -21.34 21.22 23.50
N ASN A 22 -20.73 20.93 22.32
CA ASN A 22 -19.27 20.82 22.15
C ASN A 22 -18.61 19.83 23.13
N SER A 23 -19.33 18.80 23.56
CA SER A 23 -18.88 17.83 24.58
C SER A 23 -17.76 16.93 24.12
N PHE A 24 -17.47 16.87 22.81
CA PHE A 24 -16.40 16.02 22.26
C PHE A 24 -15.04 16.71 22.25
N ASN A 25 -15.01 18.04 22.35
CA ASN A 25 -13.80 18.82 22.34
C ASN A 25 -13.17 18.90 23.74
N PRO A 26 -11.90 18.48 23.93
CA PRO A 26 -11.23 18.48 25.22
C PRO A 26 -11.03 19.90 25.81
N ASP A 27 -11.10 20.95 24.98
CA ASP A 27 -10.96 22.33 25.40
C ASP A 27 -12.30 23.00 25.80
N SER A 28 -13.41 22.30 25.62
CA SER A 28 -14.73 22.78 25.96
C SER A 28 -14.94 22.85 27.48
N ASP A 29 -15.57 23.93 27.96
CA ASP A 29 -15.93 24.08 29.37
C ASP A 29 -16.98 23.06 29.85
N ASN A 30 -17.67 22.41 28.91
CA ASN A 30 -18.65 21.37 29.15
C ASN A 30 -18.04 19.98 29.41
N GLN A 31 -16.71 19.83 29.40
CA GLN A 31 -16.06 18.57 29.75
C GLN A 31 -16.04 18.35 31.27
N PRO A 32 -16.38 17.14 31.76
CA PRO A 32 -16.32 16.80 33.20
C PRO A 32 -14.94 17.01 33.81
N ALA A 33 -13.88 16.84 33.05
CA ALA A 33 -12.48 17.03 33.46
C ALA A 33 -12.18 18.43 34.01
N LYS A 34 -12.88 19.48 33.56
CA LYS A 34 -12.65 20.85 34.04
C LYS A 34 -13.22 21.13 35.44
N GLN A 35 -14.10 20.26 35.92
CA GLN A 35 -14.65 20.39 37.29
C GLN A 35 -13.69 19.87 38.37
N ASN A 36 -12.71 18.96 38.01
CA ASN A 36 -11.69 18.40 38.89
C ASN A 36 -10.28 18.64 38.33
N LYS A 37 -9.82 19.89 38.31
CA LYS A 37 -8.56 20.32 37.67
C LYS A 37 -7.27 19.65 38.15
N ASN A 38 -7.27 18.98 39.29
CA ASN A 38 -6.03 18.49 39.94
C ASN A 38 -5.67 17.03 39.63
N ASP A 39 -6.58 16.20 39.05
CA ASP A 39 -6.35 14.76 38.82
C ASP A 39 -6.62 14.29 37.38
N SER A 40 -6.99 15.18 36.46
CA SER A 40 -7.31 14.86 35.07
C SER A 40 -6.04 14.48 34.31
N LYS A 41 -6.03 13.27 33.72
CA LYS A 41 -4.93 12.77 32.90
C LYS A 41 -5.27 12.89 31.41
N PRO A 42 -4.29 13.21 30.55
CA PRO A 42 -4.53 13.20 29.13
C PRO A 42 -4.78 11.77 28.62
N PHE A 43 -5.86 11.60 27.88
CA PHE A 43 -6.19 10.37 27.17
C PHE A 43 -6.48 10.69 25.71
N CYS A 44 -5.72 10.08 24.80
CA CYS A 44 -5.84 10.32 23.36
C CYS A 44 -5.91 9.02 22.57
N ILE A 45 -6.85 8.97 21.64
CA ILE A 45 -6.92 7.99 20.57
C ILE A 45 -6.98 8.76 19.23
N LEU A 46 -6.22 8.29 18.26
CA LEU A 46 -6.29 8.76 16.87
C LEU A 46 -7.05 7.73 16.06
N MET A 47 -8.15 8.16 15.46
CA MET A 47 -8.96 7.29 14.62
C MET A 47 -8.13 6.72 13.47
N PRO A 48 -8.15 5.40 13.20
CA PRO A 48 -7.65 4.86 11.94
C PRO A 48 -8.37 5.57 10.79
N PRO A 49 -7.67 6.37 9.97
CA PRO A 49 -8.34 7.21 9.00
C PRO A 49 -8.93 6.34 7.88
N PRO A 50 -10.28 6.25 7.75
CA PRO A 50 -10.87 5.51 6.65
C PRO A 50 -10.54 6.18 5.31
N ASN A 51 -10.51 5.38 4.25
CA ASN A 51 -10.31 5.88 2.89
C ASN A 51 -11.44 6.84 2.50
N ALA A 52 -11.10 8.01 1.97
CA ALA A 52 -12.05 9.06 1.58
C ALA A 52 -12.86 8.73 0.30
N ASN A 53 -12.81 7.50 -0.21
CA ASN A 53 -13.34 7.12 -1.53
C ASN A 53 -14.50 6.13 -1.52
N ASP A 54 -14.83 5.51 -0.40
CA ASP A 54 -15.83 4.44 -0.30
C ASP A 54 -16.68 4.56 0.97
N PRO A 55 -17.96 4.17 0.95
CA PRO A 55 -18.78 4.05 2.15
C PRO A 55 -18.17 3.07 3.16
N LEU A 56 -18.38 3.35 4.44
CA LEU A 56 -17.87 2.52 5.52
C LEU A 56 -18.50 1.12 5.48
N HIS A 57 -17.70 0.12 5.80
CA HIS A 57 -18.14 -1.26 5.99
C HIS A 57 -18.17 -1.65 7.48
N ILE A 58 -18.63 -2.84 7.77
CA ILE A 58 -18.81 -3.32 9.15
C ILE A 58 -17.51 -3.32 9.98
N GLY A 59 -16.34 -3.48 9.36
CA GLY A 59 -15.04 -3.35 10.03
C GLY A 59 -14.79 -1.94 10.56
N HIS A 60 -15.19 -0.91 9.79
CA HIS A 60 -15.11 0.48 10.25
C HIS A 60 -16.05 0.73 11.45
N ALA A 61 -17.25 0.11 11.44
CA ALA A 61 -18.14 0.20 12.60
C ALA A 61 -17.56 -0.49 13.84
N MET A 62 -16.73 -1.53 13.66
CA MET A 62 -16.04 -2.21 14.76
C MET A 62 -15.01 -1.30 15.43
N PHE A 63 -14.04 -0.75 14.67
CA PHE A 63 -13.03 0.12 15.26
C PHE A 63 -13.65 1.36 15.92
N ALA A 64 -14.59 2.01 15.21
CA ALA A 64 -15.23 3.21 15.75
C ALA A 64 -16.01 2.92 17.05
N THR A 65 -16.60 1.72 17.17
CA THR A 65 -17.30 1.32 18.41
C THR A 65 -16.32 1.08 19.55
N LEU A 66 -15.19 0.39 19.29
CA LEU A 66 -14.19 0.09 20.32
C LEU A 66 -13.53 1.36 20.84
N GLU A 67 -13.09 2.23 19.96
CA GLU A 67 -12.47 3.51 20.32
C GLU A 67 -13.44 4.41 21.09
N ASP A 68 -14.68 4.51 20.62
CA ASP A 68 -15.69 5.32 21.28
C ASP A 68 -16.04 4.84 22.69
N ILE A 69 -16.02 3.53 22.93
CA ILE A 69 -16.18 2.97 24.30
C ILE A 69 -15.04 3.44 25.20
N LEU A 70 -13.79 3.36 24.74
CA LEU A 70 -12.63 3.80 25.50
C LEU A 70 -12.68 5.30 25.79
N VAL A 71 -13.00 6.08 24.77
CA VAL A 71 -13.11 7.54 24.87
C VAL A 71 -14.22 7.96 25.84
N ARG A 72 -15.41 7.37 25.75
CA ARG A 72 -16.52 7.66 26.67
C ARG A 72 -16.19 7.25 28.10
N TYR A 73 -15.53 6.08 28.27
CA TYR A 73 -15.08 5.63 29.58
C TYR A 73 -14.13 6.64 30.24
N HIS A 74 -13.13 7.11 29.51
CA HIS A 74 -12.18 8.10 30.04
C HIS A 74 -12.82 9.46 30.31
N ARG A 75 -13.77 9.91 29.47
CA ARG A 75 -14.57 11.11 29.76
C ARG A 75 -15.38 10.95 31.05
N MET A 76 -15.99 9.78 31.28
CA MET A 76 -16.73 9.50 32.52
C MET A 76 -15.83 9.47 33.75
N LEU A 77 -14.55 9.09 33.61
CA LEU A 77 -13.55 9.18 34.70
C LEU A 77 -13.10 10.63 34.98
N GLY A 78 -13.43 11.57 34.09
CA GLY A 78 -12.97 12.95 34.20
C GLY A 78 -11.57 13.17 33.61
N ASP A 79 -11.09 12.25 32.76
CA ASP A 79 -9.83 12.41 32.03
C ASP A 79 -9.98 13.44 30.91
N ASP A 80 -8.86 14.08 30.59
CA ASP A 80 -8.73 15.04 29.51
C ASP A 80 -8.63 14.30 28.17
N THR A 81 -9.80 14.10 27.52
CA THR A 81 -9.96 13.07 26.50
C THR A 81 -10.12 13.64 25.10
N LEU A 82 -9.20 13.28 24.20
CA LEU A 82 -9.25 13.58 22.76
C LEU A 82 -9.45 12.28 21.96
N TRP A 83 -10.47 12.26 21.12
CA TRP A 83 -10.59 11.34 19.99
C TRP A 83 -10.52 12.12 18.69
N LEU A 84 -9.34 12.09 18.03
CA LEU A 84 -9.07 12.85 16.82
C LEU A 84 -9.49 12.06 15.58
N PRO A 85 -10.47 12.55 14.80
CA PRO A 85 -10.92 11.90 13.58
C PRO A 85 -10.14 12.35 12.35
N GLY A 86 -10.18 11.56 11.29
CA GLY A 86 -9.67 11.94 9.98
C GLY A 86 -9.90 10.91 8.90
N THR A 87 -9.40 11.20 7.69
CA THR A 87 -9.46 10.31 6.53
C THR A 87 -8.12 10.20 5.82
N ASP A 88 -7.86 9.04 5.22
CA ASP A 88 -6.69 8.80 4.37
C ASP A 88 -7.05 9.07 2.90
N HIS A 89 -6.06 9.53 2.14
CA HIS A 89 -6.18 9.72 0.69
C HIS A 89 -6.18 8.39 -0.09
N ALA A 90 -5.64 7.32 0.49
CA ALA A 90 -5.63 5.97 -0.07
C ALA A 90 -5.13 5.91 -1.53
N GLY A 91 -3.95 6.45 -1.78
CA GLY A 91 -3.28 6.63 -3.07
C GLY A 91 -3.76 5.76 -4.23
N ILE A 92 -3.21 4.55 -4.35
CA ILE A 92 -3.53 3.62 -5.45
C ILE A 92 -5.02 3.24 -5.47
N GLU A 93 -5.64 3.08 -4.30
CA GLU A 93 -7.04 2.65 -4.20
C GLU A 93 -8.00 3.68 -4.79
N THR A 94 -7.83 4.93 -4.40
CA THR A 94 -8.66 6.05 -4.87
C THR A 94 -8.47 6.26 -6.36
N GLN A 95 -7.22 6.29 -6.83
CA GLN A 95 -6.94 6.42 -8.26
C GLN A 95 -7.58 5.27 -9.08
N PHE A 96 -7.45 4.02 -8.63
CA PHE A 96 -8.05 2.87 -9.31
C PHE A 96 -9.58 2.93 -9.38
N VAL A 97 -10.24 3.38 -8.30
CA VAL A 97 -11.71 3.57 -8.31
C VAL A 97 -12.10 4.66 -9.29
N PHE A 98 -11.33 5.76 -9.32
CA PHE A 98 -11.56 6.85 -10.27
C PHE A 98 -11.31 6.44 -11.73
N GLU A 99 -10.25 5.68 -12.01
CA GLU A 99 -9.98 5.14 -13.34
C GLU A 99 -11.11 4.25 -13.88
N LYS A 100 -11.77 3.48 -13.01
CA LYS A 100 -12.98 2.74 -13.39
C LYS A 100 -14.13 3.66 -13.84
N LYS A 101 -14.25 4.85 -13.23
CA LYS A 101 -15.25 5.86 -13.67
C LYS A 101 -14.85 6.47 -15.01
N LEU A 102 -13.57 6.78 -15.23
CA LEU A 102 -13.06 7.26 -16.51
C LEU A 102 -13.35 6.24 -17.62
N LYS A 103 -13.04 4.97 -17.38
CA LYS A 103 -13.29 3.88 -18.34
C LYS A 103 -14.77 3.76 -18.74
N LYS A 104 -15.70 3.98 -17.82
CA LYS A 104 -17.14 4.02 -18.14
C LYS A 104 -17.52 5.18 -19.06
N LYS A 105 -16.74 6.25 -19.05
CA LYS A 105 -16.90 7.41 -19.94
C LYS A 105 -16.09 7.27 -21.25
N GLY A 106 -15.44 6.13 -21.48
CA GLY A 106 -14.57 5.89 -22.62
C GLY A 106 -13.22 6.61 -22.56
N GLN A 107 -12.81 7.05 -21.36
CA GLN A 107 -11.58 7.80 -21.11
C GLN A 107 -10.56 6.95 -20.35
N SER A 108 -9.28 7.33 -20.46
CA SER A 108 -8.16 6.75 -19.74
C SER A 108 -7.42 7.83 -18.96
N ARG A 109 -6.72 7.45 -17.87
CA ARG A 109 -5.81 8.38 -17.19
C ARG A 109 -4.71 8.94 -18.11
N PHE A 110 -4.34 8.22 -19.16
CA PHE A 110 -3.32 8.64 -20.12
C PHE A 110 -3.81 9.70 -21.11
N ASP A 111 -5.09 10.08 -21.06
CA ASP A 111 -5.66 11.16 -21.86
C ASP A 111 -5.43 12.54 -21.21
N PHE A 112 -4.92 12.58 -19.97
CA PHE A 112 -4.76 13.78 -19.18
C PHE A 112 -3.32 13.98 -18.72
N ASP A 113 -2.89 15.23 -18.62
CA ASP A 113 -1.68 15.57 -17.88
C ASP A 113 -1.85 15.32 -16.38
N ARG A 114 -0.73 15.33 -15.63
CA ARG A 114 -0.71 14.98 -14.23
C ARG A 114 -1.58 15.92 -13.37
N GLU A 115 -1.49 17.22 -13.60
CA GLU A 115 -2.19 18.22 -12.79
C GLU A 115 -3.71 18.14 -13.02
N THR A 116 -4.13 18.02 -14.28
CA THR A 116 -5.54 17.83 -14.65
C THR A 116 -6.10 16.55 -14.02
N LEU A 117 -5.39 15.44 -14.12
CA LEU A 117 -5.83 14.18 -13.52
C LEU A 117 -5.90 14.27 -11.98
N TYR A 118 -4.90 14.91 -11.36
CA TYR A 118 -4.90 15.15 -9.91
C TYR A 118 -6.13 15.94 -9.47
N GLN A 119 -6.43 17.06 -10.15
CA GLN A 119 -7.59 17.88 -9.82
C GLN A 119 -8.92 17.12 -10.00
N MET A 120 -9.05 16.33 -11.05
CA MET A 120 -10.25 15.50 -11.27
C MET A 120 -10.45 14.47 -10.14
N ILE A 121 -9.36 13.87 -9.63
CA ILE A 121 -9.44 12.94 -8.50
C ILE A 121 -9.73 13.72 -7.20
N TRP A 122 -9.14 14.89 -7.02
CA TRP A 122 -9.39 15.75 -5.87
C TRP A 122 -10.88 16.10 -5.77
N ASP A 123 -11.48 16.59 -6.86
CA ASP A 123 -12.89 16.96 -6.91
C ASP A 123 -13.77 15.75 -6.58
N TYR A 124 -13.43 14.58 -7.12
CA TYR A 124 -14.11 13.32 -6.81
C TYR A 124 -14.03 12.96 -5.32
N VAL A 125 -12.88 13.14 -4.69
CA VAL A 125 -12.68 12.86 -3.26
C VAL A 125 -13.46 13.86 -2.41
N GLN A 126 -13.45 15.15 -2.77
CA GLN A 126 -14.22 16.18 -2.06
C GLN A 126 -15.74 15.91 -2.10
N GLU A 127 -16.27 15.48 -3.25
CA GLU A 127 -17.69 15.08 -3.38
C GLU A 127 -18.08 13.92 -2.47
N ASN A 128 -17.13 13.07 -2.09
CA ASN A 128 -17.36 11.85 -1.29
C ASN A 128 -16.85 11.93 0.16
N SER A 129 -16.10 12.98 0.53
CA SER A 129 -15.45 13.10 1.83
C SER A 129 -16.42 13.09 3.01
N ASP A 130 -17.57 13.72 2.87
CA ASP A 130 -18.57 13.82 3.93
C ASP A 130 -19.32 12.51 4.18
N VAL A 131 -19.29 11.56 3.24
CA VAL A 131 -20.03 10.31 3.37
C VAL A 131 -19.52 9.50 4.56
N ALA A 132 -18.23 9.32 4.70
CA ALA A 132 -17.63 8.56 5.81
C ALA A 132 -17.89 9.25 7.16
N VAL A 133 -17.71 10.57 7.23
CA VAL A 133 -17.98 11.38 8.44
C VAL A 133 -19.43 11.24 8.87
N ASN A 134 -20.38 11.42 7.95
CA ASN A 134 -21.82 11.30 8.24
C ASN A 134 -22.21 9.89 8.69
N GLN A 135 -21.55 8.85 8.16
CA GLN A 135 -21.76 7.48 8.57
C GLN A 135 -21.24 7.22 9.99
N LEU A 136 -20.07 7.77 10.36
CA LEU A 136 -19.54 7.70 11.72
C LEU A 136 -20.45 8.43 12.72
N LYS A 137 -20.97 9.59 12.36
CA LYS A 137 -21.92 10.34 13.17
C LYS A 137 -23.21 9.54 13.40
N LYS A 138 -23.76 8.92 12.36
CA LYS A 138 -24.93 8.02 12.49
C LYS A 138 -24.66 6.78 13.34
N LEU A 139 -23.42 6.30 13.36
CA LEU A 139 -22.99 5.24 14.28
C LEU A 139 -22.91 5.72 15.74
N GLY A 140 -22.93 7.03 15.98
CA GLY A 140 -22.84 7.64 17.30
C GLY A 140 -21.37 7.87 17.75
N ALA A 141 -20.43 7.98 16.83
CA ALA A 141 -19.03 8.25 17.14
C ALA A 141 -18.86 9.63 17.77
N SER A 142 -18.31 9.69 18.99
CA SER A 142 -18.13 10.91 19.75
C SER A 142 -16.74 11.53 19.57
N ALA A 143 -16.29 11.61 18.30
CA ALA A 143 -15.02 12.22 17.94
C ALA A 143 -15.07 13.75 17.94
N ASP A 144 -13.94 14.40 18.15
CA ASP A 144 -13.83 15.85 18.04
C ASP A 144 -13.71 16.27 16.57
N TRP A 145 -14.86 16.50 15.94
CA TRP A 145 -14.94 16.87 14.53
C TRP A 145 -14.31 18.23 14.20
N SER A 146 -14.07 19.06 15.20
CA SER A 146 -13.35 20.34 15.00
C SER A 146 -11.86 20.14 14.72
N ARG A 147 -11.33 18.97 15.07
CA ARG A 147 -9.94 18.54 14.82
C ARG A 147 -9.81 17.54 13.68
N PHE A 148 -10.84 17.42 12.84
CA PHE A 148 -10.80 16.53 11.67
C PHE A 148 -9.58 16.82 10.79
N LYS A 149 -8.86 15.76 10.35
CA LYS A 149 -7.69 15.87 9.50
C LYS A 149 -7.84 14.98 8.25
N PHE A 150 -7.36 15.50 7.14
CA PHE A 150 -7.21 14.73 5.91
C PHE A 150 -5.71 14.59 5.59
N MET A 151 -5.28 13.40 5.17
CA MET A 151 -3.85 13.12 4.95
C MET A 151 -3.21 14.03 3.89
N LEU A 152 -3.97 14.64 2.98
CA LEU A 152 -3.47 15.62 2.01
C LEU A 152 -3.68 17.08 2.46
N ASP A 153 -4.00 17.37 3.73
CA ASP A 153 -3.97 18.72 4.26
C ASP A 153 -2.57 19.32 4.11
N LYS A 154 -2.49 20.56 3.68
CA LYS A 154 -1.22 21.23 3.33
C LYS A 154 -0.19 21.24 4.45
N ASP A 155 -0.63 21.37 5.69
CA ASP A 155 0.20 21.34 6.89
C ASP A 155 0.76 19.92 7.15
N ILE A 156 -0.03 18.88 6.95
CA ILE A 156 0.41 17.47 7.04
C ILE A 156 1.39 17.17 5.90
N VAL A 157 1.05 17.51 4.65
CA VAL A 157 1.93 17.31 3.49
C VAL A 157 3.30 17.94 3.70
N LYS A 158 3.34 19.16 4.31
CA LYS A 158 4.59 19.84 4.64
C LYS A 158 5.44 19.01 5.61
N ILE A 159 4.87 18.43 6.65
CA ILE A 159 5.61 17.59 7.61
C ILE A 159 6.08 16.30 6.95
N VAL A 160 5.24 15.68 6.12
CA VAL A 160 5.60 14.44 5.40
C VAL A 160 6.79 14.66 4.48
N THR A 161 6.78 15.74 3.69
CA THR A 161 7.89 16.08 2.80
C THR A 161 9.16 16.47 3.56
N GLN A 162 9.02 17.16 4.68
CA GLN A 162 10.13 17.46 5.59
C GLN A 162 10.74 16.19 6.20
N THR A 163 9.90 15.24 6.60
CA THR A 163 10.38 13.95 7.14
C THR A 163 11.19 13.17 6.11
N PHE A 164 10.80 13.22 4.83
CA PHE A 164 11.59 12.62 3.76
C PHE A 164 12.97 13.28 3.61
N GLN A 165 13.05 14.61 3.68
CA GLN A 165 14.33 15.33 3.69
C GLN A 165 15.19 14.94 4.89
N GLU A 166 14.61 14.88 6.09
CA GLU A 166 15.33 14.49 7.32
C GLU A 166 15.88 13.05 7.23
N LEU A 167 15.13 12.11 6.66
CA LEU A 167 15.62 10.74 6.41
C LEU A 167 16.78 10.73 5.40
N ALA A 168 16.72 11.58 4.38
CA ALA A 168 17.81 11.71 3.41
C ALA A 168 19.06 12.32 4.05
N ASP A 169 18.92 13.32 4.91
CA ASP A 169 20.01 13.93 5.68
C ASP A 169 20.66 12.91 6.64
N GLN A 170 19.86 11.98 7.17
CA GLN A 170 20.32 10.83 7.97
C GLN A 170 20.97 9.73 7.11
N LYS A 171 20.97 9.86 5.77
CA LYS A 171 21.44 8.86 4.80
C LYS A 171 20.64 7.55 4.82
N LEU A 172 19.42 7.59 5.28
CA LEU A 172 18.49 6.45 5.27
C LEU A 172 17.70 6.36 3.96
N VAL A 173 17.67 7.42 3.15
CA VAL A 173 17.06 7.42 1.82
C VAL A 173 18.14 7.24 0.77
N TYR A 174 17.93 6.31 -0.13
CA TYR A 174 18.78 6.12 -1.31
C TYR A 174 17.94 5.82 -2.55
N ARG A 175 18.54 6.05 -3.73
CA ARG A 175 17.92 5.74 -5.02
C ARG A 175 18.75 4.68 -5.72
N ASP A 176 18.09 3.60 -6.13
CA ASP A 176 18.76 2.46 -6.77
C ASP A 176 17.85 1.81 -7.81
N VAL A 177 18.45 1.02 -8.72
CA VAL A 177 17.74 0.12 -9.61
C VAL A 177 17.64 -1.24 -8.95
N LYS A 178 16.50 -1.55 -8.40
CA LYS A 178 16.19 -2.89 -7.88
C LYS A 178 15.07 -3.54 -8.66
N LEU A 179 15.04 -4.84 -8.63
CA LEU A 179 13.88 -5.57 -9.13
C LEU A 179 12.70 -5.31 -8.19
N VAL A 180 11.58 -4.85 -8.73
CA VAL A 180 10.39 -4.52 -7.96
C VAL A 180 9.18 -5.29 -8.48
N ASN A 181 8.24 -5.56 -7.60
CA ASN A 181 6.94 -6.13 -7.95
C ASN A 181 6.13 -5.10 -8.74
N TYR A 182 6.07 -5.20 -10.05
CA TYR A 182 5.40 -4.24 -10.91
C TYR A 182 4.08 -4.77 -11.46
N CYS A 183 3.02 -3.99 -11.37
CA CYS A 183 1.75 -4.31 -12.01
C CYS A 183 1.62 -3.54 -13.34
N THR A 184 1.71 -4.23 -14.45
CA THR A 184 1.61 -3.63 -15.79
C THR A 184 0.23 -3.03 -16.10
N HIS A 185 -0.83 -3.46 -15.41
CA HIS A 185 -2.18 -2.88 -15.53
C HIS A 185 -2.31 -1.59 -14.70
N CYS A 186 -1.86 -1.58 -13.45
CA CYS A 186 -1.90 -0.39 -12.60
C CYS A 186 -0.77 0.60 -12.94
N GLY A 187 0.29 0.14 -13.64
CA GLY A 187 1.42 0.96 -14.07
C GLY A 187 2.29 1.44 -12.91
N THR A 188 2.42 0.66 -11.84
CA THR A 188 3.20 1.04 -10.66
C THR A 188 3.82 -0.16 -9.97
N GLY A 189 4.92 0.10 -9.24
CA GLY A 189 5.55 -0.86 -8.34
C GLY A 189 4.80 -0.99 -7.01
N PHE A 190 4.99 -2.14 -6.36
CA PHE A 190 4.43 -2.51 -5.07
C PHE A 190 5.51 -3.04 -4.14
N SER A 191 5.33 -2.87 -2.84
CA SER A 191 6.08 -3.61 -1.85
C SER A 191 5.61 -5.07 -1.81
N GLU A 192 6.43 -5.98 -1.28
CA GLU A 192 6.08 -7.39 -1.17
C GLU A 192 4.80 -7.62 -0.36
N LEU A 193 4.58 -6.83 0.68
CA LEU A 193 3.38 -6.88 1.52
C LEU A 193 2.07 -6.61 0.74
N GLU A 194 2.15 -5.95 -0.42
CA GLU A 194 0.99 -5.59 -1.25
C GLU A 194 0.69 -6.64 -2.34
N ILE A 195 1.33 -7.82 -2.29
CA ILE A 195 1.15 -8.89 -3.26
C ILE A 195 0.31 -10.02 -2.67
N ASN A 196 -0.71 -10.43 -3.41
CA ASN A 196 -1.48 -11.61 -3.06
C ASN A 196 -0.90 -12.84 -3.75
N HIS A 197 -0.52 -13.84 -2.98
CA HIS A 197 -0.07 -15.12 -3.52
C HIS A 197 -1.25 -16.06 -3.73
N LYS A 198 -1.30 -16.67 -4.93
CA LYS A 198 -2.33 -17.64 -5.29
C LYS A 198 -1.69 -18.89 -5.89
N GLU A 199 -2.06 -20.05 -5.37
CA GLU A 199 -1.75 -21.29 -6.04
C GLU A 199 -2.58 -21.43 -7.33
N GLN A 200 -1.92 -21.67 -8.45
CA GLN A 200 -2.60 -21.97 -9.71
C GLN A 200 -1.86 -23.05 -10.49
N LYS A 201 -2.58 -23.70 -11.40
CA LYS A 201 -2.00 -24.54 -12.43
C LYS A 201 -1.51 -23.70 -13.59
N SER A 202 -0.28 -23.93 -14.03
CA SER A 202 0.32 -23.29 -15.20
C SER A 202 1.19 -24.32 -15.91
N PRO A 203 1.31 -24.28 -17.25
CA PRO A 203 2.21 -25.16 -17.95
C PRO A 203 3.67 -24.96 -17.52
N LEU A 204 4.40 -26.05 -17.30
CA LEU A 204 5.85 -26.07 -17.13
C LEU A 204 6.47 -26.56 -18.44
N TYR A 205 7.29 -25.74 -19.06
CA TYR A 205 7.87 -25.94 -20.36
C TYR A 205 9.29 -26.48 -20.23
N TYR A 206 9.56 -27.67 -20.74
CA TYR A 206 10.89 -28.26 -20.84
C TYR A 206 11.48 -27.94 -22.20
N MET A 207 12.62 -27.26 -22.24
CA MET A 207 13.23 -26.73 -23.45
C MET A 207 14.67 -27.21 -23.62
N LYS A 208 15.11 -27.43 -24.85
CA LYS A 208 16.53 -27.61 -25.17
C LYS A 208 17.28 -26.30 -24.98
N TYR A 209 18.43 -26.36 -24.32
CA TYR A 209 19.25 -25.20 -24.01
C TYR A 209 20.74 -25.53 -24.11
N GLY A 210 21.26 -25.53 -25.33
CA GLY A 210 22.58 -26.07 -25.63
C GLY A 210 22.66 -27.58 -25.29
N PRO A 211 23.63 -27.98 -24.48
CA PRO A 211 23.75 -29.38 -24.02
C PRO A 211 22.73 -29.77 -22.94
N PHE A 212 21.92 -28.80 -22.46
CA PHE A 212 20.99 -29.01 -21.35
C PHE A 212 19.54 -29.12 -21.83
N THR A 213 18.72 -29.65 -20.93
CA THR A 213 17.27 -29.41 -20.91
C THR A 213 16.95 -28.65 -19.64
N LEU A 214 16.21 -27.56 -19.74
CA LEU A 214 15.74 -26.79 -18.56
C LEU A 214 14.22 -26.67 -18.57
N ALA A 215 13.65 -26.37 -17.41
CA ALA A 215 12.22 -26.20 -17.23
C ALA A 215 11.88 -24.79 -16.75
N THR A 216 10.83 -24.18 -17.33
CA THR A 216 10.36 -22.84 -16.93
C THR A 216 8.85 -22.70 -17.09
N THR A 217 8.21 -21.90 -16.24
CA THR A 217 6.81 -21.46 -16.44
C THR A 217 6.71 -20.21 -17.31
N ARG A 218 7.87 -19.59 -17.63
CA ARG A 218 7.96 -18.29 -18.34
C ARG A 218 8.88 -18.35 -19.56
N PRO A 219 8.53 -19.12 -20.61
CA PRO A 219 9.37 -19.25 -21.80
C PRO A 219 9.61 -17.93 -22.55
N GLU A 220 8.73 -16.94 -22.39
CA GLU A 220 8.88 -15.62 -23.01
C GLU A 220 10.06 -14.83 -22.44
N THR A 221 10.54 -15.13 -21.22
CA THR A 221 11.65 -14.38 -20.62
C THR A 221 13.02 -14.79 -21.13
N LYS A 222 13.11 -15.87 -21.92
CA LYS A 222 14.39 -16.41 -22.44
C LYS A 222 15.29 -15.41 -23.19
N PHE A 223 14.73 -14.39 -23.79
CA PHE A 223 15.51 -13.34 -24.49
C PHE A 223 16.33 -12.45 -23.55
N GLY A 224 16.01 -12.50 -22.24
CA GLY A 224 16.71 -11.77 -21.18
C GLY A 224 17.67 -12.65 -20.37
N ASP A 225 17.90 -13.89 -20.79
CA ASP A 225 18.79 -14.80 -20.08
C ASP A 225 20.23 -14.32 -20.18
N THR A 226 20.95 -14.35 -19.04
CA THR A 226 22.33 -13.88 -18.92
C THR A 226 23.31 -15.00 -18.57
N ALA A 227 22.83 -16.09 -18.00
CA ALA A 227 23.61 -17.27 -17.64
C ALA A 227 22.74 -18.52 -17.52
N ILE A 228 23.41 -19.65 -17.34
CA ILE A 228 22.86 -20.93 -16.90
C ILE A 228 23.47 -21.25 -15.54
N ALA A 229 22.65 -21.60 -14.54
CA ALA A 229 23.13 -22.01 -13.23
C ALA A 229 22.91 -23.49 -12.99
N VAL A 230 23.86 -24.12 -12.32
CA VAL A 230 23.82 -25.52 -11.86
C VAL A 230 24.31 -25.56 -10.39
N HIS A 231 23.90 -26.59 -9.65
CA HIS A 231 24.41 -26.75 -8.29
C HIS A 231 25.90 -27.16 -8.31
N PRO A 232 26.76 -26.60 -7.45
CA PRO A 232 28.21 -26.90 -7.45
C PRO A 232 28.53 -28.37 -7.26
N ASP A 233 27.73 -29.11 -6.51
CA ASP A 233 27.92 -30.51 -6.21
C ASP A 233 27.22 -31.46 -7.20
N ASP A 234 26.51 -30.95 -8.21
CA ASP A 234 25.84 -31.79 -9.20
C ASP A 234 26.83 -32.35 -10.22
N LYS A 235 27.21 -33.61 -10.04
CA LYS A 235 28.18 -34.31 -10.88
C LYS A 235 27.79 -34.39 -12.36
N ARG A 236 26.50 -34.24 -12.69
CA ARG A 236 26.04 -34.26 -14.09
C ARG A 236 26.54 -33.12 -14.91
N TYR A 237 26.81 -31.98 -14.25
CA TYR A 237 27.09 -30.71 -14.91
C TYR A 237 28.39 -30.01 -14.49
N GLN A 238 29.18 -30.63 -13.60
CA GLN A 238 30.46 -30.07 -13.12
C GLN A 238 31.43 -29.72 -14.24
N GLU A 239 31.48 -30.51 -15.30
CA GLU A 239 32.36 -30.25 -16.44
C GLU A 239 32.05 -28.95 -17.20
N TYR A 240 30.81 -28.45 -17.09
CA TYR A 240 30.39 -27.22 -17.78
C TYR A 240 30.63 -25.94 -16.96
N ILE A 241 30.87 -26.06 -15.66
CA ILE A 241 31.03 -24.89 -14.78
C ILE A 241 32.20 -24.02 -15.26
N GLY A 242 31.93 -22.71 -15.44
CA GLY A 242 32.87 -21.73 -15.92
C GLY A 242 33.00 -21.68 -17.45
N GLN A 243 32.39 -22.62 -18.20
CA GLN A 243 32.43 -22.65 -19.67
C GLN A 243 31.29 -21.81 -20.27
N GLU A 244 31.53 -21.32 -21.49
CA GLU A 244 30.46 -20.79 -22.35
C GLU A 244 29.90 -21.93 -23.19
N VAL A 245 28.59 -22.05 -23.19
CA VAL A 245 27.86 -23.00 -24.03
C VAL A 245 27.05 -22.28 -25.09
N GLU A 246 27.00 -22.85 -26.30
CA GLU A 246 26.19 -22.32 -27.38
C GLU A 246 24.75 -22.85 -27.28
N VAL A 247 23.80 -21.92 -27.34
CA VAL A 247 22.38 -22.19 -27.21
C VAL A 247 21.67 -21.78 -28.50
N GLU A 248 20.90 -22.69 -29.09
CA GLU A 248 20.02 -22.35 -30.19
C GLU A 248 18.75 -21.67 -29.66
N GLY A 249 18.51 -20.44 -30.13
CA GLY A 249 17.33 -19.66 -29.80
C GLY A 249 16.42 -19.38 -30.99
N LEU A 250 15.31 -18.69 -30.72
CA LEU A 250 14.40 -18.27 -31.79
C LEU A 250 15.01 -17.15 -32.67
N ASN A 251 15.91 -16.34 -32.09
CA ASN A 251 16.63 -15.25 -32.78
C ASN A 251 18.02 -15.68 -33.28
N GLY A 252 18.32 -16.99 -33.33
CA GLY A 252 19.63 -17.53 -33.72
C GLY A 252 20.42 -18.12 -32.56
N LEU A 253 21.71 -18.40 -32.83
CA LEU A 253 22.65 -18.92 -31.83
C LEU A 253 23.15 -17.79 -30.92
N PHE A 254 23.26 -18.09 -29.65
CA PHE A 254 23.86 -17.20 -28.64
C PHE A 254 24.64 -18.02 -27.60
N LYS A 255 25.51 -17.36 -26.85
CA LYS A 255 26.34 -18.00 -25.84
C LYS A 255 25.95 -17.58 -24.44
N LEU A 256 25.96 -18.52 -23.51
CA LEU A 256 25.75 -18.30 -22.09
C LEU A 256 26.86 -18.97 -21.28
N LYS A 257 27.32 -18.27 -20.22
CA LYS A 257 28.22 -18.86 -19.26
C LYS A 257 27.46 -19.76 -18.29
N VAL A 258 28.04 -20.91 -17.97
CA VAL A 258 27.52 -21.81 -16.92
C VAL A 258 28.19 -21.43 -15.60
N ILE A 259 27.38 -21.07 -14.61
CA ILE A 259 27.83 -20.71 -13.25
C ILE A 259 27.40 -21.76 -12.23
N ALA A 260 28.10 -21.84 -11.11
CA ALA A 260 27.73 -22.69 -9.98
C ALA A 260 27.10 -21.84 -8.88
N ASP A 261 25.88 -22.18 -8.48
CA ASP A 261 25.20 -21.47 -7.37
C ASP A 261 24.37 -22.47 -6.52
N GLU A 262 24.49 -22.36 -5.19
CA GLU A 262 23.79 -23.21 -4.21
C GLU A 262 22.26 -23.02 -4.23
N TYR A 263 21.76 -21.96 -4.86
CA TYR A 263 20.33 -21.74 -5.07
C TYR A 263 19.68 -22.84 -5.92
N VAL A 264 20.44 -23.49 -6.81
CA VAL A 264 19.91 -24.50 -7.73
C VAL A 264 19.64 -25.80 -6.96
N ASP A 265 18.41 -26.26 -6.96
CA ASP A 265 18.05 -27.58 -6.45
C ASP A 265 18.31 -28.64 -7.52
N PRO A 266 19.29 -29.59 -7.30
CA PRO A 266 19.62 -30.65 -8.27
C PRO A 266 18.48 -31.62 -8.54
N GLU A 267 17.52 -31.74 -7.62
CA GLU A 267 16.39 -32.68 -7.72
C GLU A 267 15.15 -32.02 -8.35
N PHE A 268 15.12 -30.68 -8.41
CA PHE A 268 14.00 -29.99 -9.04
C PHE A 268 14.16 -29.86 -10.56
N GLY A 269 13.15 -30.34 -11.30
CA GLY A 269 13.11 -30.26 -12.76
C GLY A 269 14.23 -31.04 -13.41
N THR A 270 15.27 -30.37 -13.91
CA THR A 270 16.46 -30.98 -14.51
C THR A 270 17.74 -30.72 -13.71
N GLY A 271 17.66 -29.92 -12.65
CA GLY A 271 18.83 -29.40 -11.94
C GLY A 271 19.59 -28.31 -12.69
N VAL A 272 19.01 -27.75 -13.75
CA VAL A 272 19.57 -26.64 -14.55
C VAL A 272 18.58 -25.50 -14.60
N VAL A 273 19.04 -24.30 -14.27
CA VAL A 273 18.20 -23.08 -14.22
C VAL A 273 18.79 -22.04 -15.17
N LYS A 274 17.94 -21.42 -15.98
CA LYS A 274 18.30 -20.22 -16.74
C LYS A 274 18.25 -19.02 -15.81
N ILE A 275 19.16 -18.10 -15.92
CA ILE A 275 19.24 -16.89 -15.09
C ILE A 275 18.78 -15.69 -15.90
N THR A 276 17.63 -15.11 -15.48
CA THR A 276 16.98 -13.97 -16.11
C THR A 276 16.80 -12.83 -15.10
N PRO A 277 17.85 -12.13 -14.72
CA PRO A 277 17.85 -11.24 -13.54
C PRO A 277 16.87 -10.07 -13.63
N ALA A 278 16.43 -9.69 -14.84
CA ALA A 278 15.45 -8.61 -15.01
C ALA A 278 13.99 -9.01 -14.72
N HIS A 279 13.69 -10.32 -14.57
CA HIS A 279 12.31 -10.82 -14.53
C HIS A 279 12.05 -11.92 -13.50
N ASP A 280 13.01 -12.18 -12.62
CA ASP A 280 12.89 -13.11 -11.49
C ASP A 280 13.74 -12.65 -10.31
N PHE A 281 13.17 -12.62 -9.11
CA PHE A 281 13.87 -12.13 -7.91
C PHE A 281 15.03 -13.04 -7.50
N ASN A 282 14.85 -14.35 -7.60
CA ASN A 282 15.92 -15.30 -7.27
C ASN A 282 17.07 -15.21 -8.28
N ASP A 283 16.75 -15.08 -9.56
CA ASP A 283 17.74 -14.88 -10.62
C ASP A 283 18.50 -13.56 -10.44
N PHE A 284 17.82 -12.51 -9.93
CA PHE A 284 18.44 -11.24 -9.59
C PHE A 284 19.44 -11.38 -8.44
N GLU A 285 19.10 -12.13 -7.39
CA GLU A 285 20.00 -12.43 -6.28
C GLU A 285 21.22 -13.27 -6.74
N VAL A 286 20.98 -14.27 -7.60
CA VAL A 286 22.08 -15.04 -8.24
C VAL A 286 23.00 -14.08 -9.00
N TRP A 287 22.45 -13.20 -9.82
CA TRP A 287 23.26 -12.20 -10.54
C TRP A 287 24.05 -11.30 -9.58
N GLN A 288 23.46 -10.84 -8.48
CA GLN A 288 24.18 -10.01 -7.50
C GLN A 288 25.41 -10.72 -6.89
N ARG A 289 25.34 -12.04 -6.72
CA ARG A 289 26.49 -12.86 -6.26
C ARG A 289 27.53 -13.06 -7.36
N HIS A 290 27.13 -13.01 -8.63
CA HIS A 290 27.97 -13.30 -9.79
C HIS A 290 28.13 -12.11 -10.75
N GLN A 291 27.92 -10.86 -10.29
CA GLN A 291 27.93 -9.68 -11.14
C GLN A 291 29.26 -9.43 -11.88
N ASP A 292 30.37 -9.93 -11.35
CA ASP A 292 31.69 -9.88 -12.00
C ASP A 292 31.89 -10.96 -13.06
N GLU A 293 30.98 -11.95 -13.13
CA GLU A 293 31.12 -13.13 -13.99
C GLU A 293 30.13 -13.16 -15.15
N ILE A 294 28.94 -12.57 -14.97
CA ILE A 294 27.84 -12.64 -15.95
C ILE A 294 27.26 -11.23 -16.23
N PRO A 295 26.69 -11.02 -17.42
CA PRO A 295 26.06 -9.73 -17.77
C PRO A 295 24.94 -9.32 -16.82
N GLY A 296 24.72 -8.01 -16.71
CA GLY A 296 23.65 -7.44 -15.91
C GLY A 296 22.24 -7.73 -16.43
N PRO A 297 21.21 -7.33 -15.66
CA PRO A 297 19.80 -7.55 -16.02
C PRO A 297 19.45 -6.96 -17.38
N LYS A 298 18.85 -7.79 -18.25
CA LYS A 298 18.37 -7.40 -19.57
C LYS A 298 16.85 -7.38 -19.57
N GLN A 299 16.26 -6.20 -19.58
CA GLN A 299 14.82 -6.02 -19.54
C GLN A 299 14.19 -6.32 -20.91
N ILE A 300 13.32 -7.30 -20.98
CA ILE A 300 12.64 -7.74 -22.19
C ILE A 300 11.12 -7.58 -22.15
N ILE A 301 10.58 -7.18 -21.03
CA ILE A 301 9.18 -6.80 -20.84
C ILE A 301 9.15 -5.34 -20.41
N ASP A 302 8.40 -4.50 -21.11
CA ASP A 302 8.24 -3.09 -20.78
C ASP A 302 7.23 -2.87 -19.63
N TYR A 303 7.11 -1.63 -19.17
CA TYR A 303 6.21 -1.25 -18.09
C TYR A 303 4.71 -1.35 -18.43
N ARG A 304 4.37 -1.64 -19.68
CA ARG A 304 2.99 -1.88 -20.14
C ARG A 304 2.71 -3.37 -20.39
N GLY A 305 3.70 -4.22 -20.15
CA GLY A 305 3.61 -5.66 -20.33
C GLY A 305 3.75 -6.10 -21.79
N HIS A 306 4.43 -5.31 -22.63
CA HIS A 306 4.78 -5.69 -24.00
C HIS A 306 6.24 -6.09 -24.07
N MET A 307 6.53 -6.97 -25.02
CA MET A 307 7.91 -7.39 -25.30
C MET A 307 8.70 -6.21 -25.89
N THR A 308 9.93 -5.99 -25.39
CA THR A 308 10.84 -4.95 -25.90
C THR A 308 11.47 -5.37 -27.25
N ALA A 309 12.21 -4.47 -27.89
CA ALA A 309 12.93 -4.74 -29.14
C ALA A 309 13.89 -5.94 -29.04
N GLU A 310 14.41 -6.23 -27.85
CA GLU A 310 15.29 -7.36 -27.56
C GLU A 310 14.64 -8.74 -27.80
N ALA A 311 13.32 -8.82 -27.82
CA ALA A 311 12.57 -10.04 -28.14
C ALA A 311 12.46 -10.31 -29.65
N GLY A 312 13.07 -9.46 -30.51
CA GLY A 312 13.10 -9.65 -31.95
C GLY A 312 11.71 -9.67 -32.58
N PRO A 313 11.28 -10.76 -33.27
CA PRO A 313 9.98 -10.84 -33.94
C PRO A 313 8.76 -10.64 -33.03
N TYR A 314 8.93 -10.78 -31.72
CA TYR A 314 7.86 -10.66 -30.74
C TYR A 314 7.77 -9.26 -30.12
N ALA A 315 8.64 -8.33 -30.54
CA ALA A 315 8.65 -6.95 -30.07
C ALA A 315 7.29 -6.27 -30.24
N GLY A 316 6.84 -5.54 -29.22
CA GLY A 316 5.54 -4.87 -29.18
C GLY A 316 4.34 -5.79 -28.90
N MET A 317 4.52 -7.10 -28.86
CA MET A 317 3.43 -8.02 -28.48
C MET A 317 3.18 -7.98 -26.98
N TYR A 318 1.89 -8.00 -26.58
CA TYR A 318 1.54 -8.19 -25.18
C TYR A 318 1.97 -9.59 -24.69
N LEU A 319 2.56 -9.65 -23.51
CA LEU A 319 3.28 -10.81 -23.00
C LEU A 319 2.52 -12.15 -23.07
N LYS A 320 1.20 -12.16 -22.81
CA LYS A 320 0.40 -13.41 -22.92
C LYS A 320 0.32 -13.95 -24.36
N LYS A 321 0.20 -13.06 -25.32
CA LYS A 321 0.20 -13.40 -26.75
C LYS A 321 1.60 -13.83 -27.18
N ALA A 322 2.61 -13.07 -26.79
CA ALA A 322 4.00 -13.40 -27.08
C ALA A 322 4.38 -14.80 -26.57
N ARG A 323 3.99 -15.15 -25.34
CA ARG A 323 4.22 -16.51 -24.79
C ARG A 323 3.63 -17.59 -25.68
N GLN A 324 2.40 -17.42 -26.17
CA GLN A 324 1.75 -18.42 -27.03
C GLN A 324 2.48 -18.60 -28.35
N GLU A 325 2.86 -17.51 -29.02
CA GLU A 325 3.60 -17.56 -30.28
C GLU A 325 5.01 -18.15 -30.07
N ILE A 326 5.72 -17.73 -29.01
CA ILE A 326 7.04 -18.24 -28.66
C ILE A 326 7.00 -19.76 -28.42
N VAL A 327 6.03 -20.26 -27.68
CA VAL A 327 5.87 -21.71 -27.42
C VAL A 327 5.63 -22.45 -28.73
N LYS A 328 4.76 -21.94 -29.60
CA LYS A 328 4.47 -22.51 -30.92
C LYS A 328 5.75 -22.58 -31.79
N ASP A 329 6.47 -21.47 -31.91
CA ASP A 329 7.68 -21.41 -32.76
C ASP A 329 8.80 -22.32 -32.19
N MET A 330 8.89 -22.45 -30.86
CA MET A 330 9.81 -23.40 -30.22
C MET A 330 9.44 -24.87 -30.53
N GLN A 331 8.15 -25.19 -30.59
CA GLN A 331 7.69 -26.51 -30.98
C GLN A 331 8.02 -26.79 -32.45
N GLU A 332 7.76 -25.84 -33.34
CA GLU A 332 8.05 -25.94 -34.78
C GLU A 332 9.56 -26.13 -35.06
N LYS A 333 10.42 -25.46 -34.27
CA LYS A 333 11.89 -25.64 -34.32
C LYS A 333 12.42 -26.87 -33.62
N GLY A 334 11.56 -27.65 -32.94
CA GLY A 334 11.99 -28.83 -32.19
C GLY A 334 12.84 -28.50 -30.95
N LEU A 335 12.72 -27.28 -30.43
CA LEU A 335 13.37 -26.81 -29.20
C LEU A 335 12.56 -27.13 -27.93
N MET A 336 11.27 -27.45 -28.07
CA MET A 336 10.40 -27.87 -26.98
C MET A 336 10.49 -29.38 -26.79
N VAL A 337 10.87 -29.82 -25.58
CA VAL A 337 11.02 -31.25 -25.24
C VAL A 337 9.72 -31.84 -24.70
N LYS A 338 9.09 -31.12 -23.76
CA LYS A 338 7.86 -31.55 -23.09
C LYS A 338 7.13 -30.32 -22.53
N ILE A 339 5.82 -30.43 -22.39
CA ILE A 339 4.97 -29.48 -21.66
C ILE A 339 4.22 -30.27 -20.59
N ASP A 340 4.34 -29.85 -19.33
CA ASP A 340 3.56 -30.37 -18.21
C ASP A 340 2.44 -29.38 -17.90
N GLU A 341 1.23 -29.72 -18.31
CA GLU A 341 0.04 -28.84 -18.19
C GLU A 341 -0.53 -28.78 -16.77
N ASP A 342 -0.12 -29.69 -15.88
CA ASP A 342 -0.68 -29.82 -14.54
C ASP A 342 0.21 -29.28 -13.44
N TYR A 343 1.30 -28.61 -13.79
CA TYR A 343 2.22 -28.04 -12.80
C TYR A 343 1.55 -26.97 -11.95
N LYS A 344 1.69 -27.10 -10.62
CA LYS A 344 1.14 -26.17 -9.65
C LYS A 344 2.23 -25.32 -9.04
N HIS A 345 2.04 -24.03 -9.03
CA HIS A 345 2.94 -23.11 -8.36
C HIS A 345 2.20 -21.90 -7.80
N SER A 346 2.82 -21.18 -6.87
CA SER A 346 2.33 -19.91 -6.35
C SER A 346 2.70 -18.78 -7.29
N ILE A 347 1.74 -17.92 -7.62
CA ILE A 347 1.97 -16.71 -8.39
C ILE A 347 1.60 -15.48 -7.57
N GLY A 348 2.43 -14.44 -7.67
CA GLY A 348 2.12 -13.11 -7.15
C GLY A 348 1.09 -12.40 -8.03
N THR A 349 0.07 -11.85 -7.42
CA THR A 349 -0.94 -11.03 -8.11
C THR A 349 -1.12 -9.71 -7.39
N CYS A 350 -1.35 -8.66 -8.16
CA CYS A 350 -1.67 -7.34 -7.63
C CYS A 350 -2.90 -7.43 -6.71
N TYR A 351 -2.76 -6.98 -5.46
CA TYR A 351 -3.85 -7.02 -4.49
C TYR A 351 -5.08 -6.23 -4.97
N ARG A 352 -4.88 -5.27 -5.86
CA ARG A 352 -5.90 -4.33 -6.34
C ARG A 352 -6.67 -4.82 -7.57
N CYS A 353 -5.97 -5.12 -8.65
CA CYS A 353 -6.59 -5.49 -9.93
C CYS A 353 -6.55 -7.00 -10.22
N GLY A 354 -5.79 -7.78 -9.46
CA GLY A 354 -5.63 -9.23 -9.64
C GLY A 354 -4.74 -9.62 -10.83
N THR A 355 -4.11 -8.65 -11.53
CA THR A 355 -3.15 -8.93 -12.59
C THR A 355 -1.90 -9.59 -12.00
N VAL A 356 -1.32 -10.55 -12.72
CA VAL A 356 -0.05 -11.18 -12.35
C VAL A 356 1.03 -10.11 -12.29
N ILE A 357 1.81 -10.13 -11.22
CA ILE A 357 2.94 -9.21 -11.02
C ILE A 357 4.08 -9.61 -11.94
N GLU A 358 4.71 -8.60 -12.54
CA GLU A 358 5.92 -8.73 -13.33
C GLU A 358 7.09 -8.14 -12.52
N PRO A 359 8.09 -8.95 -12.14
CA PRO A 359 9.34 -8.40 -11.62
C PRO A 359 10.00 -7.55 -12.70
N LEU A 360 10.23 -6.27 -12.44
CA LEU A 360 10.88 -5.34 -13.39
C LEU A 360 11.95 -4.49 -12.69
N PRO A 361 13.10 -4.23 -13.34
CA PRO A 361 14.09 -3.31 -12.81
C PRO A 361 13.61 -1.87 -12.96
N LEU A 362 13.49 -1.16 -11.84
CA LEU A 362 13.14 0.27 -11.82
C LEU A 362 14.08 1.06 -10.93
N PRO A 363 14.53 2.27 -11.38
CA PRO A 363 15.13 3.23 -10.48
C PRO A 363 14.07 3.81 -9.56
N GLN A 364 14.17 3.54 -8.25
CA GLN A 364 13.21 3.97 -7.24
C GLN A 364 13.90 4.46 -5.98
N PHE A 365 13.14 5.14 -5.12
CA PHE A 365 13.59 5.56 -3.81
C PHE A 365 13.24 4.52 -2.77
N PHE A 366 14.23 4.21 -1.92
CA PHE A 366 14.13 3.26 -0.83
C PHE A 366 14.50 3.91 0.49
N ILE A 367 13.93 3.39 1.58
CA ILE A 367 14.36 3.67 2.94
C ILE A 367 15.11 2.44 3.46
N GLU A 368 16.35 2.64 3.93
CA GLU A 368 17.07 1.66 4.71
C GLU A 368 16.36 1.48 6.06
N VAL A 369 15.71 0.33 6.25
CA VAL A 369 14.80 0.14 7.39
C VAL A 369 15.49 -0.39 8.64
N LYS A 370 16.64 -1.02 8.53
CA LYS A 370 17.32 -1.68 9.65
C LYS A 370 17.53 -0.78 10.87
N PRO A 371 18.05 0.46 10.73
CA PRO A 371 18.21 1.35 11.89
C PRO A 371 16.87 1.75 12.54
N LEU A 372 15.79 1.74 11.76
CA LEU A 372 14.43 2.06 12.24
C LEU A 372 13.80 0.87 12.96
N THR A 373 13.98 -0.34 12.42
CA THR A 373 13.44 -1.57 13.02
C THR A 373 14.14 -1.92 14.34
N GLU A 374 15.44 -1.69 14.44
CA GLU A 374 16.21 -1.88 15.69
C GLU A 374 15.66 -1.01 16.83
N LYS A 375 15.37 0.27 16.57
CA LYS A 375 14.73 1.17 17.57
C LYS A 375 13.34 0.66 17.97
N ALA A 376 12.56 0.16 17.02
CA ALA A 376 11.22 -0.36 17.27
C ALA A 376 11.26 -1.65 18.11
N LEU A 377 12.15 -2.57 17.81
CA LEU A 377 12.38 -3.80 18.58
C LEU A 377 12.80 -3.48 20.01
N GLN A 378 13.75 -2.56 20.18
CA GLN A 378 14.17 -2.11 21.50
C GLN A 378 13.01 -1.54 22.33
N ALA A 379 12.17 -0.70 21.73
CA ALA A 379 11.00 -0.12 22.42
C ALA A 379 9.97 -1.19 22.85
N LEU A 380 9.79 -2.25 22.03
CA LEU A 380 8.94 -3.40 22.36
C LEU A 380 9.55 -4.25 23.48
N ASP A 381 10.86 -4.49 23.48
CA ASP A 381 11.57 -5.28 24.51
C ASP A 381 11.61 -4.56 25.84
N GLU A 382 11.75 -3.23 25.85
CA GLU A 382 11.68 -2.39 27.03
C GLU A 382 10.23 -2.23 27.57
N GLY A 383 9.23 -2.75 26.88
CA GLY A 383 7.82 -2.67 27.26
C GLY A 383 7.22 -1.28 27.16
N LYS A 384 7.83 -0.36 26.38
CA LYS A 384 7.29 0.98 26.11
C LYS A 384 5.97 0.92 25.34
N VAL A 385 5.80 -0.13 24.52
CA VAL A 385 4.57 -0.41 23.77
C VAL A 385 4.06 -1.79 24.14
N LYS A 386 2.77 -1.88 24.50
CA LYS A 386 2.09 -3.14 24.80
C LYS A 386 1.14 -3.50 23.66
N VAL A 387 1.30 -4.70 23.11
CA VAL A 387 0.41 -5.21 22.03
C VAL A 387 -0.65 -6.13 22.65
N HIS A 388 -1.91 -5.76 22.51
CA HIS A 388 -3.08 -6.51 22.98
C HIS A 388 -3.72 -7.24 21.78
N GLY A 389 -3.43 -8.52 21.67
CA GLY A 389 -3.92 -9.41 20.60
C GLY A 389 -3.21 -10.76 20.67
N ALA A 390 -3.91 -11.84 20.50
CA ALA A 390 -3.43 -13.22 20.70
C ALA A 390 -2.17 -13.53 19.87
N GLY A 391 -0.97 -13.34 20.44
CA GLY A 391 0.32 -13.65 19.79
C GLY A 391 0.79 -12.65 18.74
N HIS A 392 0.08 -11.53 18.55
CA HIS A 392 0.44 -10.51 17.54
C HIS A 392 1.68 -9.69 17.92
N ASP A 393 2.08 -9.68 19.19
CA ASP A 393 3.37 -9.15 19.64
C ASP A 393 4.55 -9.89 18.98
N LYS A 394 4.49 -11.22 18.93
CA LYS A 394 5.49 -12.06 18.26
C LYS A 394 5.48 -11.87 16.73
N ILE A 395 4.29 -11.73 16.16
CA ILE A 395 4.13 -11.46 14.73
C ILE A 395 4.76 -10.10 14.38
N LEU A 396 4.53 -9.06 15.18
CA LEU A 396 5.12 -7.74 14.97
C LEU A 396 6.65 -7.78 15.04
N LYS A 397 7.21 -8.46 16.05
CA LYS A 397 8.66 -8.63 16.17
C LYS A 397 9.25 -9.38 14.97
N HIS A 398 8.62 -10.49 14.57
CA HIS A 398 9.06 -11.24 13.39
C HIS A 398 9.10 -10.39 12.12
N TRP A 399 8.09 -9.54 11.88
CA TRP A 399 8.10 -8.63 10.74
C TRP A 399 9.21 -7.58 10.84
N LEU A 400 9.45 -7.00 12.02
CA LEU A 400 10.54 -6.03 12.23
C LEU A 400 11.92 -6.65 12.00
N GLU A 401 12.12 -7.90 12.39
CA GLU A 401 13.39 -8.63 12.24
C GLU A 401 13.70 -8.98 10.77
N ASN A 402 12.66 -9.19 9.94
CA ASN A 402 12.80 -9.67 8.58
C ASN A 402 12.36 -8.63 7.51
N LEU A 403 12.18 -7.37 7.90
CA LEU A 403 11.74 -6.35 6.96
C LEU A 403 12.86 -5.96 6.00
N HIS A 404 12.60 -6.06 4.69
CA HIS A 404 13.48 -5.53 3.65
C HIS A 404 13.33 -4.02 3.49
N ASP A 405 14.32 -3.37 2.86
CA ASP A 405 14.29 -1.96 2.56
C ASP A 405 13.00 -1.54 1.87
N TRP A 406 12.44 -0.46 2.36
CA TRP A 406 11.11 -0.03 1.99
C TRP A 406 11.12 0.80 0.71
N ASN A 407 10.59 0.25 -0.39
CA ASN A 407 10.30 0.99 -1.60
C ASN A 407 9.15 1.98 -1.36
N ILE A 408 9.44 3.26 -1.46
CA ILE A 408 8.47 4.34 -1.20
C ILE A 408 7.98 5.06 -2.45
N SER A 409 8.47 4.71 -3.64
CA SER A 409 8.07 5.32 -4.92
C SER A 409 6.84 4.65 -5.51
N ARG A 410 5.85 5.43 -5.95
CA ARG A 410 4.67 4.95 -6.67
C ARG A 410 4.44 5.78 -7.93
N GLN A 411 4.29 5.12 -9.08
CA GLN A 411 4.07 5.73 -10.39
C GLN A 411 2.58 6.04 -10.59
N ILE A 412 2.01 6.78 -9.63
CA ILE A 412 0.62 7.24 -9.64
C ILE A 412 0.57 8.76 -9.48
N VAL A 413 -0.58 9.33 -9.82
CA VAL A 413 -0.81 10.78 -9.73
C VAL A 413 -1.37 11.16 -8.37
N TRP A 414 -2.29 10.36 -7.83
CA TRP A 414 -3.00 10.65 -6.60
C TRP A 414 -2.17 10.30 -5.35
N GLY A 415 -1.77 11.32 -4.62
CA GLY A 415 -0.98 11.20 -3.41
C GLY A 415 -0.03 12.38 -3.23
N ILE A 416 0.88 12.30 -2.27
CA ILE A 416 1.90 13.32 -2.01
C ILE A 416 3.04 13.10 -3.01
N ARG A 417 3.20 14.03 -3.95
CA ARG A 417 4.28 14.00 -4.95
C ARG A 417 5.64 14.13 -4.25
N MET A 418 6.61 13.34 -4.69
CA MET A 418 7.95 13.37 -4.10
C MET A 418 8.62 14.73 -4.36
N PRO A 419 9.23 15.36 -3.33
CA PRO A 419 9.87 16.66 -3.44
C PRO A 419 11.30 16.53 -4.02
N VAL A 420 11.43 15.83 -5.13
CA VAL A 420 12.69 15.52 -5.81
C VAL A 420 12.72 16.24 -7.15
N TRP A 421 13.85 16.88 -7.45
CA TRP A 421 14.02 17.70 -8.64
C TRP A 421 15.28 17.29 -9.41
N TYR A 422 15.15 17.15 -10.71
CA TYR A 422 16.23 16.82 -11.63
C TYR A 422 16.57 18.00 -12.52
N SER A 423 17.88 18.31 -12.68
CA SER A 423 18.31 19.33 -13.63
C SER A 423 18.02 18.89 -15.06
N THR A 424 17.45 19.79 -15.86
CA THR A 424 17.15 19.57 -17.28
C THR A 424 18.41 19.63 -18.18
N ASP A 425 19.57 20.01 -17.62
CA ASP A 425 20.86 19.88 -18.32
C ASP A 425 21.21 18.41 -18.59
N ASN A 426 20.57 17.48 -17.87
CA ASN A 426 20.69 16.04 -18.09
C ASN A 426 19.80 15.58 -19.24
N SER A 427 20.37 15.50 -20.40
CA SER A 427 19.67 15.15 -21.65
C SER A 427 19.07 13.73 -21.70
N ASN A 428 19.45 12.83 -20.79
CA ASN A 428 19.02 11.43 -20.77
C ASN A 428 17.77 11.17 -19.91
N ILE A 429 17.14 12.20 -19.35
CA ILE A 429 15.88 12.06 -18.64
C ILE A 429 14.79 11.80 -19.69
N HIS A 430 14.09 10.67 -19.56
CA HIS A 430 12.95 10.35 -20.38
C HIS A 430 11.67 10.95 -19.79
N VAL A 431 10.88 11.63 -20.62
CA VAL A 431 9.62 12.24 -20.20
C VAL A 431 8.49 11.81 -21.12
N VAL A 432 7.30 11.78 -20.54
CA VAL A 432 6.04 11.61 -21.26
C VAL A 432 5.14 12.78 -20.91
N PHE A 433 4.61 13.47 -21.90
CA PHE A 433 3.75 14.62 -21.71
C PHE A 433 2.64 14.71 -22.76
N ILE A 434 1.60 15.48 -22.47
CA ILE A 434 0.48 15.75 -23.38
C ILE A 434 0.60 17.16 -23.94
N LYS A 435 0.46 17.28 -25.25
CA LYS A 435 0.30 18.54 -25.95
C LYS A 435 -0.75 18.38 -27.05
N ASN A 436 -1.75 19.29 -27.08
CA ASN A 436 -2.83 19.25 -28.05
C ASN A 436 -3.58 17.91 -28.14
N ASN A 437 -3.81 17.25 -26.98
CA ASN A 437 -4.41 15.91 -26.86
C ASN A 437 -3.57 14.77 -27.47
N GLU A 438 -2.30 15.01 -27.79
CA GLU A 438 -1.37 13.99 -28.24
C GLU A 438 -0.39 13.65 -27.12
N ARG A 439 -0.17 12.36 -26.89
CA ARG A 439 0.82 11.85 -25.96
C ARG A 439 2.17 11.75 -26.66
N ILE A 440 3.13 12.50 -26.14
CA ILE A 440 4.49 12.62 -26.68
C ILE A 440 5.45 12.04 -25.66
N GLU A 441 6.42 11.25 -26.13
CA GLU A 441 7.45 10.65 -25.28
C GLU A 441 8.83 10.72 -25.93
N GLY A 442 9.87 10.84 -25.13
CA GLY A 442 11.26 10.88 -25.58
C GLY A 442 12.20 11.37 -24.47
N THR A 443 13.48 11.39 -24.78
CA THR A 443 14.47 12.01 -23.90
C THR A 443 14.41 13.54 -24.01
N LEU A 444 14.78 14.24 -22.95
CA LEU A 444 14.87 15.72 -22.99
C LEU A 444 15.80 16.19 -24.13
N LYS A 445 16.87 15.44 -24.44
CA LYS A 445 17.74 15.72 -25.56
C LYS A 445 17.02 15.73 -26.92
N GLU A 446 16.14 14.77 -27.14
CA GLU A 446 15.37 14.65 -28.38
C GLU A 446 14.27 15.70 -28.48
N LEU A 447 13.65 16.04 -27.36
CA LEU A 447 12.49 16.91 -27.28
C LEU A 447 12.85 18.41 -27.26
N LEU A 448 13.94 18.77 -26.52
CA LEU A 448 14.43 20.14 -26.35
C LEU A 448 15.50 20.53 -27.37
N ASN A 449 15.81 19.70 -28.38
CA ASN A 449 16.93 19.89 -29.30
C ASN A 449 17.12 21.37 -29.68
N LEU A 450 18.25 21.97 -29.26
CA LEU A 450 18.56 23.39 -29.34
C LEU A 450 18.61 23.96 -30.77
N TYR A 451 18.69 23.12 -31.80
CA TYR A 451 18.77 23.53 -33.21
C TYR A 451 17.46 23.35 -33.99
N GLU A 452 16.57 22.46 -33.54
CA GLU A 452 15.25 22.18 -34.15
C GLU A 452 14.21 21.87 -33.08
N GLY A 453 14.33 22.48 -31.89
CA GLY A 453 13.48 22.17 -30.73
C GLY A 453 12.01 22.18 -31.03
N LYS A 454 11.40 21.02 -30.95
CA LYS A 454 9.95 20.86 -31.17
C LYS A 454 9.13 21.38 -30.00
N TYR A 455 9.74 21.43 -28.79
CA TYR A 455 9.02 21.73 -27.55
C TYR A 455 9.88 22.58 -26.61
N SER A 456 9.23 23.47 -25.83
CA SER A 456 9.85 24.20 -24.73
C SER A 456 9.75 23.40 -23.43
N LEU A 457 10.59 23.73 -22.46
CA LEU A 457 10.53 23.11 -21.13
C LEU A 457 9.18 23.37 -20.43
N ASP A 458 8.64 24.58 -20.56
CA ASP A 458 7.34 24.97 -20.03
C ASP A 458 6.18 24.15 -20.63
N GLU A 459 6.25 23.80 -21.92
CA GLU A 459 5.26 22.91 -22.55
C GLU A 459 5.35 21.49 -22.03
N ILE A 460 6.58 20.98 -21.82
CA ILE A 460 6.81 19.65 -21.26
C ILE A 460 6.30 19.62 -19.82
N GLU A 461 6.63 20.61 -19.01
CA GLU A 461 6.23 20.67 -17.59
C GLU A 461 4.70 20.74 -17.44
N LYS A 462 4.02 21.58 -18.22
CA LYS A 462 2.56 21.73 -18.20
C LYS A 462 1.83 20.46 -18.62
N GLY A 463 2.36 19.73 -19.58
CA GLY A 463 1.76 18.49 -20.06
C GLY A 463 2.26 17.22 -19.36
N LEU A 464 3.17 17.33 -18.39
CA LEU A 464 3.92 16.22 -17.83
C LEU A 464 3.00 15.14 -17.25
N GLN A 465 3.24 13.89 -17.69
CA GLN A 465 2.60 12.68 -17.16
C GLN A 465 3.60 11.83 -16.38
N GLU A 466 4.74 11.54 -16.98
CA GLU A 466 5.76 10.65 -16.43
C GLU A 466 7.15 11.24 -16.64
N LEU A 467 8.02 11.08 -15.66
CA LEU A 467 9.44 11.39 -15.74
C LEU A 467 10.22 10.16 -15.27
N ARG A 468 11.22 9.74 -16.03
CA ARG A 468 12.12 8.63 -15.69
C ARG A 468 13.56 9.09 -15.82
N ALA A 469 14.15 9.40 -14.70
CA ALA A 469 15.56 9.76 -14.64
C ALA A 469 16.42 8.50 -14.44
N PRO A 470 17.56 8.33 -15.17
CA PRO A 470 18.54 7.30 -14.85
C PRO A 470 19.03 7.39 -13.40
N VAL A 471 19.43 6.26 -12.80
CA VAL A 471 19.80 6.21 -11.37
C VAL A 471 21.01 7.09 -11.01
N ASN A 472 21.94 7.26 -11.95
CA ASN A 472 23.16 8.03 -11.78
C ASN A 472 22.97 9.56 -11.90
N ILE A 473 21.76 10.03 -12.19
CA ILE A 473 21.46 11.46 -12.27
C ILE A 473 21.36 12.05 -10.87
N LYS A 474 22.09 13.15 -10.65
CA LYS A 474 21.98 13.91 -9.40
C LYS A 474 20.61 14.56 -9.29
N TYR A 475 20.07 14.54 -8.09
CA TYR A 475 18.79 15.15 -7.75
C TYR A 475 18.92 16.07 -6.54
N ILE A 476 17.96 16.96 -6.38
CA ILE A 476 17.82 17.86 -5.23
C ILE A 476 16.49 17.50 -4.54
N ILE A 477 16.53 17.33 -3.23
CA ILE A 477 15.31 17.22 -2.42
C ILE A 477 14.97 18.63 -1.95
N SER A 478 13.79 19.12 -2.33
CA SER A 478 13.31 20.44 -1.94
C SER A 478 11.78 20.52 -2.03
N PRO A 479 11.11 21.16 -1.06
CA PRO A 479 9.65 21.34 -1.11
C PRO A 479 9.20 22.26 -2.26
N THR A 480 10.11 23.06 -2.82
CA THR A 480 9.87 23.99 -3.93
C THR A 480 10.91 23.82 -5.02
N SER A 481 10.58 24.24 -6.25
CA SER A 481 11.54 24.18 -7.35
C SER A 481 12.85 24.90 -7.01
N PRO A 482 14.00 24.28 -7.25
CA PRO A 482 15.31 24.91 -7.08
C PRO A 482 15.61 25.98 -8.14
N GLY A 483 14.86 26.04 -9.24
CA GLY A 483 15.05 27.00 -10.33
C GLY A 483 14.26 26.62 -11.59
N GLU A 484 14.36 27.44 -12.63
CA GLU A 484 13.63 27.27 -13.89
C GLU A 484 14.08 26.05 -14.72
N ASN A 485 15.32 25.57 -14.52
CA ASN A 485 15.88 24.44 -15.25
C ASN A 485 15.76 23.11 -14.49
N TYR A 486 14.64 22.90 -13.80
CA TYR A 486 14.39 21.67 -13.05
C TYR A 486 13.00 21.13 -13.36
N LEU A 487 12.92 19.80 -13.47
CA LEU A 487 11.65 19.07 -13.49
C LEU A 487 11.49 18.26 -12.21
N GLN A 488 10.30 18.32 -11.63
CA GLN A 488 9.99 17.54 -10.44
C GLN A 488 9.71 16.07 -10.80
N GLU A 489 10.18 15.16 -9.95
CA GLU A 489 9.80 13.74 -9.99
C GLU A 489 8.28 13.58 -10.09
N THR A 490 7.82 12.62 -10.89
CA THR A 490 6.39 12.35 -11.09
C THR A 490 5.83 11.31 -10.14
N ASP A 491 6.69 10.54 -9.49
CA ASP A 491 6.27 9.57 -8.49
C ASP A 491 5.67 10.25 -7.26
N THR A 492 4.72 9.58 -6.63
CA THR A 492 4.21 9.92 -5.31
C THR A 492 4.80 8.99 -4.27
N PHE A 493 4.75 9.39 -3.00
CA PHE A 493 5.06 8.48 -1.92
C PHE A 493 4.05 7.33 -1.84
N ASP A 494 4.54 6.17 -1.40
CA ASP A 494 3.68 5.10 -0.88
C ASP A 494 2.71 5.68 0.15
N THR A 495 1.42 5.36 0.04
CA THR A 495 0.38 5.76 1.00
C THR A 495 0.79 5.45 2.44
N TRP A 496 1.43 4.30 2.65
CA TRP A 496 1.88 3.90 3.98
C TRP A 496 3.01 4.79 4.53
N PHE A 497 3.77 5.48 3.68
CA PHE A 497 4.79 6.44 4.13
C PHE A 497 4.17 7.66 4.81
N SER A 498 3.13 8.22 4.23
CA SER A 498 2.39 9.32 4.85
C SER A 498 1.55 8.85 6.03
N SER A 499 0.83 7.73 5.90
CA SER A 499 -0.03 7.18 6.96
C SER A 499 0.76 6.72 8.19
N ALA A 500 2.02 6.29 8.02
CA ALA A 500 2.92 5.98 9.14
C ALA A 500 3.24 7.20 10.02
N GLN A 501 3.03 8.39 9.49
CA GLN A 501 3.30 9.65 10.18
C GLN A 501 2.05 10.22 10.89
N TRP A 502 0.92 9.55 10.78
CA TRP A 502 -0.37 9.95 11.33
C TRP A 502 -0.31 10.38 12.81
N PRO A 503 0.33 9.64 13.73
CA PRO A 503 0.31 9.99 15.15
C PRO A 503 0.93 11.34 15.48
N TYR A 504 2.03 11.72 14.86
CA TYR A 504 2.67 12.98 15.16
C TYR A 504 2.22 14.13 14.25
N THR A 505 1.92 13.85 12.96
CA THR A 505 1.50 14.90 12.04
C THR A 505 0.16 15.51 12.45
N THR A 506 -0.83 14.69 12.82
CA THR A 506 -2.16 15.16 13.21
C THR A 506 -2.14 15.99 14.49
N LEU A 507 -1.31 15.60 15.48
CA LEU A 507 -1.18 16.35 16.74
C LEU A 507 -0.33 17.59 16.58
N GLN A 508 0.72 17.59 15.73
CA GLN A 508 1.53 18.79 15.46
C GLN A 508 0.77 19.85 14.64
N THR A 509 -0.18 19.41 13.83
CA THR A 509 -1.03 20.31 13.01
C THR A 509 -2.41 20.54 13.64
N GLY A 510 -2.64 20.03 14.84
CA GLY A 510 -3.84 20.22 15.64
C GLY A 510 -3.95 21.60 16.28
N GLN A 511 -4.61 21.67 17.43
CA GLN A 511 -4.68 22.88 18.24
C GLN A 511 -3.34 23.12 18.94
N LEU A 512 -3.15 24.36 19.42
CA LEU A 512 -1.95 24.71 20.17
C LEU A 512 -1.77 23.78 21.38
N ASN A 513 -0.58 23.18 21.49
CA ASN A 513 -0.19 22.23 22.54
C ASN A 513 -0.79 20.81 22.42
N ASP A 514 -1.57 20.45 21.39
CA ASP A 514 -2.10 19.09 21.24
C ASP A 514 -0.97 18.05 21.23
N PHE A 515 0.13 18.32 20.52
CA PHE A 515 1.27 17.42 20.48
C PHE A 515 1.91 17.20 21.85
N SER A 516 2.23 18.26 22.57
CA SER A 516 2.85 18.16 23.92
C SER A 516 1.93 17.57 24.97
N ARG A 517 0.61 17.68 24.79
CA ARG A 517 -0.42 17.19 25.73
C ARG A 517 -0.78 15.72 25.50
N PHE A 518 -0.86 15.30 24.24
CA PHE A 518 -1.45 14.01 23.84
C PHE A 518 -0.47 13.02 23.19
N TYR A 519 0.75 13.44 22.86
CA TYR A 519 1.77 12.53 22.33
C TYR A 519 2.71 12.08 23.47
N PRO A 520 3.06 10.79 23.57
CA PRO A 520 2.53 9.65 22.83
C PRO A 520 1.06 9.34 23.18
N THR A 521 0.29 8.89 22.16
CA THR A 521 -1.12 8.56 22.37
C THR A 521 -1.31 7.35 23.29
N ASN A 522 -2.47 7.20 23.89
CA ASN A 522 -2.70 6.15 24.87
C ASN A 522 -2.95 4.79 24.23
N VAL A 523 -3.74 4.77 23.15
CA VAL A 523 -4.12 3.55 22.46
C VAL A 523 -4.11 3.81 20.95
N MET A 524 -3.50 2.89 20.21
CA MET A 524 -3.69 2.70 18.78
C MET A 524 -4.57 1.46 18.61
N GLU A 525 -5.77 1.65 18.08
CA GLU A 525 -6.73 0.60 17.82
C GLU A 525 -6.83 0.35 16.32
N THR A 526 -6.77 -0.91 15.86
CA THR A 526 -6.96 -1.25 14.45
C THR A 526 -7.16 -2.75 14.24
N GLY A 527 -7.53 -3.17 13.01
CA GLY A 527 -7.54 -4.57 12.62
C GLY A 527 -6.14 -5.22 12.62
N TYR A 528 -6.05 -6.46 13.04
CA TYR A 528 -4.75 -7.16 13.07
C TYR A 528 -4.13 -7.33 11.68
N ASP A 529 -4.93 -7.31 10.62
CA ASP A 529 -4.49 -7.52 9.24
C ASP A 529 -3.62 -6.38 8.69
N ILE A 530 -3.72 -5.17 9.27
CA ILE A 530 -2.85 -4.05 8.91
C ILE A 530 -1.71 -3.78 9.93
N LEU A 531 -1.44 -4.73 10.81
CA LEU A 531 -0.33 -4.65 11.76
C LEU A 531 1.03 -4.40 11.08
N PRO A 532 1.45 -5.18 10.05
CA PRO A 532 2.72 -4.94 9.36
C PRO A 532 2.70 -3.73 8.43
N PHE A 533 1.54 -3.36 7.92
CA PHE A 533 1.42 -2.24 6.98
C PHE A 533 1.43 -0.89 7.67
N TRP A 534 0.76 -0.77 8.80
CA TRP A 534 0.50 0.51 9.44
C TRP A 534 1.12 0.65 10.83
N VAL A 535 0.79 -0.24 11.76
CA VAL A 535 1.27 -0.15 13.16
C VAL A 535 2.78 -0.23 13.23
N MET A 536 3.39 -1.20 12.54
CA MET A 536 4.83 -1.37 12.46
C MET A 536 5.51 -0.11 11.91
N ARG A 537 4.99 0.42 10.81
CA ARG A 537 5.55 1.62 10.15
C ARG A 537 5.37 2.88 11.00
N MET A 538 4.22 3.04 11.69
CA MET A 538 4.04 4.14 12.64
C MET A 538 5.06 4.08 13.79
N LEU A 539 5.35 2.90 14.31
CA LEU A 539 6.32 2.71 15.38
C LEU A 539 7.73 3.12 14.92
N MET A 540 8.15 2.67 13.73
CA MET A 540 9.42 3.02 13.11
C MET A 540 9.56 4.53 12.88
N MET A 541 8.58 5.13 12.21
CA MET A 541 8.61 6.55 11.84
C MET A 541 8.45 7.46 13.07
N GLY A 542 7.57 7.11 14.01
CA GLY A 542 7.36 7.85 15.25
C GLY A 542 8.63 7.92 16.09
N LEU A 543 9.26 6.77 16.35
CA LEU A 543 10.52 6.71 17.10
C LEU A 543 11.65 7.49 16.42
N ASN A 544 11.76 7.43 15.10
CA ASN A 544 12.78 8.17 14.37
C ASN A 544 12.56 9.68 14.41
N LYS A 545 11.31 10.13 14.29
CA LYS A 545 10.96 11.56 14.23
C LYS A 545 10.97 12.24 15.60
N THR A 546 10.49 11.56 16.63
CA THR A 546 10.20 12.19 17.94
C THR A 546 11.09 11.67 19.07
N ASN A 547 11.86 10.60 18.86
CA ASN A 547 12.60 9.84 19.86
C ASN A 547 11.71 9.24 20.98
N ASP A 548 10.38 9.18 20.76
CA ASP A 548 9.44 8.54 21.66
C ASP A 548 8.49 7.63 20.87
N VAL A 549 7.83 6.70 21.55
CA VAL A 549 6.85 5.81 20.94
C VAL A 549 5.63 6.60 20.49
N PRO A 550 5.02 6.29 19.34
CA PRO A 550 3.84 7.04 18.88
C PRO A 550 2.59 6.73 19.71
N PHE A 551 2.54 5.59 20.37
CA PHE A 551 1.45 5.11 21.22
C PHE A 551 1.97 4.15 22.29
N LYS A 552 1.27 4.09 23.42
CA LYS A 552 1.65 3.22 24.58
C LYS A 552 1.04 1.82 24.48
N ASN A 553 -0.13 1.70 23.88
CA ASN A 553 -0.83 0.44 23.70
C ASN A 553 -1.28 0.28 22.26
N VAL A 554 -1.19 -0.95 21.73
CA VAL A 554 -1.78 -1.36 20.46
C VAL A 554 -2.88 -2.36 20.77
N TYR A 555 -4.13 -2.02 20.48
CA TYR A 555 -5.25 -2.95 20.61
C TYR A 555 -5.66 -3.42 19.22
N LEU A 556 -5.59 -4.72 18.98
CA LEU A 556 -5.91 -5.32 17.68
C LEU A 556 -7.27 -6.00 17.74
N HIS A 557 -8.23 -5.53 16.96
CA HIS A 557 -9.47 -6.28 16.78
C HIS A 557 -9.33 -7.33 15.67
N GLY A 558 -10.14 -8.39 15.75
CA GLY A 558 -10.24 -9.42 14.71
C GLY A 558 -11.14 -8.99 13.56
N LEU A 559 -11.02 -9.68 12.43
CA LEU A 559 -11.89 -9.43 11.28
C LEU A 559 -13.33 -9.84 11.58
N ILE A 560 -14.26 -9.02 11.11
CA ILE A 560 -15.69 -9.38 11.17
C ILE A 560 -16.01 -10.31 10.01
N ARG A 561 -16.55 -11.49 10.35
CA ARG A 561 -16.99 -12.53 9.43
C ARG A 561 -18.52 -12.57 9.35
N ASP A 562 -19.04 -13.12 8.28
CA ASP A 562 -20.48 -13.37 8.16
C ASP A 562 -20.96 -14.44 9.17
N ALA A 563 -22.27 -14.65 9.26
CA ALA A 563 -22.88 -15.63 10.17
C ALA A 563 -22.39 -17.09 9.96
N LYS A 564 -21.76 -17.38 8.81
CA LYS A 564 -21.18 -18.69 8.49
C LYS A 564 -19.66 -18.75 8.76
N GLY A 565 -19.08 -17.71 9.34
CA GLY A 565 -17.64 -17.61 9.60
C GLY A 565 -16.77 -17.29 8.37
N GLN A 566 -17.39 -16.91 7.25
CA GLN A 566 -16.65 -16.60 6.01
C GLN A 566 -16.20 -15.13 6.01
N LYS A 567 -15.00 -14.89 5.45
CA LYS A 567 -14.51 -13.52 5.19
C LYS A 567 -15.50 -12.80 4.26
N MET A 568 -15.95 -11.61 4.68
CA MET A 568 -16.82 -10.78 3.88
C MET A 568 -16.08 -10.16 2.68
N SER A 569 -16.75 -10.12 1.53
CA SER A 569 -16.25 -9.41 0.35
C SER A 569 -17.42 -8.97 -0.55
N LYS A 570 -17.25 -7.84 -1.23
CA LYS A 570 -18.23 -7.32 -2.21
C LYS A 570 -18.49 -8.35 -3.33
N SER A 571 -17.48 -9.11 -3.73
CA SER A 571 -17.58 -10.13 -4.78
C SER A 571 -18.41 -11.37 -4.38
N LYS A 572 -18.47 -11.69 -3.08
CA LYS A 572 -19.31 -12.79 -2.54
C LYS A 572 -20.72 -12.36 -2.18
N GLY A 573 -21.00 -11.05 -2.17
CA GLY A 573 -22.31 -10.52 -1.80
C GLY A 573 -22.69 -10.74 -0.33
N ASN A 574 -21.72 -11.03 0.55
CA ASN A 574 -21.93 -11.29 1.97
C ASN A 574 -21.50 -10.14 2.89
N THR A 575 -21.28 -8.94 2.33
CA THR A 575 -20.94 -7.74 3.10
C THR A 575 -22.14 -7.20 3.85
N ILE A 576 -21.92 -6.74 5.07
CA ILE A 576 -22.92 -6.08 5.90
C ILE A 576 -22.71 -4.56 5.80
N ASN A 577 -23.75 -3.85 5.35
CA ASN A 577 -23.78 -2.39 5.38
C ASN A 577 -24.19 -1.92 6.79
N PRO A 578 -23.34 -1.19 7.51
CA PRO A 578 -23.68 -0.75 8.88
C PRO A 578 -24.86 0.20 8.91
N LEU A 579 -25.06 1.07 7.91
CA LEU A 579 -26.20 2.00 7.89
C LEU A 579 -27.55 1.29 7.78
N GLU A 580 -27.64 0.25 6.95
CA GLU A 580 -28.85 -0.55 6.85
C GLU A 580 -29.18 -1.24 8.18
N LYS A 581 -28.14 -1.66 8.93
CA LYS A 581 -28.34 -2.26 10.25
C LYS A 581 -28.71 -1.23 11.31
N ILE A 582 -28.19 -0.02 11.24
CA ILE A 582 -28.60 1.10 12.10
C ILE A 582 -30.07 1.45 11.83
N GLU A 583 -30.47 1.56 10.57
CA GLU A 583 -31.86 1.86 10.21
C GLU A 583 -32.82 0.78 10.74
N GLN A 584 -32.43 -0.48 10.63
CA GLN A 584 -33.28 -1.62 11.02
C GLN A 584 -33.31 -1.87 12.53
N TYR A 585 -32.19 -1.68 13.25
CA TYR A 585 -32.03 -2.12 14.64
C TYR A 585 -31.62 -1.03 15.62
N GLY A 586 -31.14 0.11 15.15
CA GLY A 586 -30.55 1.21 15.93
C GLY A 586 -29.02 1.10 16.07
N ALA A 587 -28.38 2.24 16.28
CA ALA A 587 -26.93 2.33 16.43
C ALA A 587 -26.43 1.56 17.68
N ASP A 588 -27.12 1.67 18.81
CA ASP A 588 -26.78 0.95 20.04
C ASP A 588 -26.81 -0.56 19.86
N ALA A 589 -27.79 -1.08 19.13
CA ALA A 589 -27.90 -2.51 18.85
C ALA A 589 -26.76 -3.01 17.96
N LEU A 590 -26.39 -2.25 16.93
CA LEU A 590 -25.26 -2.57 16.07
C LEU A 590 -23.94 -2.56 16.87
N ARG A 591 -23.67 -1.49 17.60
CA ARG A 591 -22.45 -1.32 18.42
C ARG A 591 -22.30 -2.46 19.41
N MET A 592 -23.35 -2.78 20.16
CA MET A 592 -23.33 -3.86 21.14
C MET A 592 -23.14 -5.23 20.47
N ALA A 593 -23.75 -5.49 19.31
CA ALA A 593 -23.57 -6.72 18.57
C ALA A 593 -22.12 -6.91 18.09
N LEU A 594 -21.42 -5.83 17.78
CA LEU A 594 -20.01 -5.88 17.36
C LEU A 594 -19.06 -6.20 18.52
N VAL A 595 -19.32 -5.68 19.71
CA VAL A 595 -18.37 -5.76 20.84
C VAL A 595 -18.64 -6.96 21.74
N ILE A 596 -19.90 -7.34 21.97
CA ILE A 596 -20.23 -8.46 22.86
C ILE A 596 -19.57 -9.75 22.37
N ARG A 597 -18.84 -10.44 23.25
CA ARG A 597 -18.05 -11.66 22.94
C ARG A 597 -16.90 -11.44 21.92
N SER A 598 -16.48 -10.19 21.68
CA SER A 598 -15.22 -9.96 20.96
C SER A 598 -14.04 -10.16 21.89
N SER A 599 -12.92 -10.57 21.32
CA SER A 599 -11.62 -10.69 22.03
C SER A 599 -10.53 -10.11 21.15
N ALA A 600 -9.53 -9.50 21.76
CA ALA A 600 -8.40 -8.92 21.03
C ALA A 600 -7.69 -9.98 20.16
N GLY A 601 -7.45 -9.66 18.90
CA GLY A 601 -6.74 -10.50 17.93
C GLY A 601 -7.53 -11.69 17.38
N LEU A 602 -8.83 -11.83 17.71
CA LEU A 602 -9.65 -12.95 17.25
C LEU A 602 -10.82 -12.50 16.39
N ASP A 603 -11.02 -13.22 15.29
CA ASP A 603 -12.14 -12.98 14.38
C ASP A 603 -13.49 -13.19 15.05
N LYS A 604 -14.49 -12.44 14.61
CA LYS A 604 -15.84 -12.50 15.12
C LYS A 604 -16.87 -12.67 14.01
N SER A 605 -17.71 -13.69 14.11
CA SER A 605 -18.87 -13.83 13.23
C SER A 605 -20.04 -13.01 13.75
N VAL A 606 -20.73 -12.31 12.85
CA VAL A 606 -21.91 -11.48 13.15
C VAL A 606 -23.00 -11.72 12.11
N GLY A 607 -24.24 -11.84 12.57
CA GLY A 607 -25.41 -12.01 11.72
C GLY A 607 -26.67 -11.32 12.27
N ASP A 608 -27.78 -11.40 11.55
CA ASP A 608 -29.05 -10.74 11.94
C ASP A 608 -29.57 -11.17 13.31
N GLY A 609 -29.25 -12.40 13.73
CA GLY A 609 -29.58 -12.90 15.08
C GLY A 609 -28.95 -12.09 16.20
N ASP A 610 -27.69 -11.67 16.01
CA ASP A 610 -26.93 -10.87 16.99
C ASP A 610 -27.53 -9.47 17.11
N PHE A 611 -27.79 -8.80 15.99
CA PHE A 611 -28.42 -7.47 15.97
C PHE A 611 -29.81 -7.48 16.61
N LYS A 612 -30.61 -8.52 16.33
CA LYS A 612 -31.94 -8.68 16.93
C LYS A 612 -31.88 -8.90 18.45
N ALA A 613 -30.91 -9.71 18.91
CA ALA A 613 -30.71 -9.97 20.33
C ALA A 613 -30.31 -8.70 21.07
N THR A 614 -29.39 -7.94 20.54
CA THR A 614 -28.92 -6.68 21.15
C THR A 614 -29.99 -5.58 21.11
N ARG A 615 -30.78 -5.46 20.03
CA ARG A 615 -31.95 -4.58 20.01
C ARG A 615 -32.96 -4.95 21.12
N ASN A 616 -33.21 -6.24 21.35
CA ASN A 616 -34.11 -6.65 22.42
C ASN A 616 -33.53 -6.27 23.81
N PHE A 617 -32.22 -6.29 23.96
CA PHE A 617 -31.58 -5.84 25.19
C PHE A 617 -31.71 -4.32 25.38
N THR A 618 -31.50 -3.50 24.36
CA THR A 618 -31.72 -2.04 24.45
C THR A 618 -33.17 -1.73 24.80
N ASN A 619 -34.14 -2.44 24.22
CA ASN A 619 -35.54 -2.29 24.58
C ASN A 619 -35.84 -2.74 26.01
N LYS A 620 -35.12 -3.71 26.57
CA LYS A 620 -35.24 -4.11 27.98
C LYS A 620 -34.78 -2.99 28.92
N LEU A 621 -33.64 -2.34 28.61
CA LEU A 621 -33.18 -1.17 29.37
C LEU A 621 -34.19 -0.03 29.33
N TRP A 622 -34.74 0.28 28.15
CA TRP A 622 -35.80 1.26 27.97
C TRP A 622 -37.02 1.01 28.86
N ASN A 623 -37.49 -0.23 28.90
CA ASN A 623 -38.66 -0.58 29.70
C ASN A 623 -38.36 -0.61 31.21
N ALA A 624 -37.12 -0.96 31.63
CA ALA A 624 -36.71 -0.84 33.02
C ALA A 624 -36.70 0.63 33.48
N THR A 625 -36.11 1.54 32.65
CA THR A 625 -36.15 2.98 32.93
C THR A 625 -37.56 3.53 32.96
N ARG A 626 -38.38 3.13 31.98
CA ARG A 626 -39.78 3.52 31.95
C ARG A 626 -40.54 3.10 33.20
N PHE A 627 -40.33 1.88 33.71
CA PHE A 627 -40.94 1.39 34.94
C PHE A 627 -40.53 2.21 36.18
N ILE A 628 -39.23 2.62 36.25
CA ILE A 628 -38.71 3.45 37.36
C ILE A 628 -39.34 4.84 37.35
N LEU A 629 -39.62 5.40 36.18
CA LEU A 629 -40.19 6.74 36.00
C LEU A 629 -41.72 6.78 36.10
N MET A 630 -42.38 5.65 36.22
CA MET A 630 -43.85 5.54 36.45
C MET A 630 -44.18 5.54 37.96
#